data_ca8b052c0f86c6894d319dfb77817b35
#
_entry.id   ca8b052c0f86c6894d319dfb77817b35
#
_cell.length_a   1.000
_cell.length_b   1.000
_cell.length_c   1.000
_cell.angle_alpha   90.00
_cell.angle_beta   90.00
_cell.angle_gamma   90.00
#
_symmetry.space_group_name_H-M   'P 1'
#
loop_
_entity.id
_entity.type
_entity.pdbx_description
1 polymer ?
#
loop_
_entity_poly.entity_id
_entity_poly.type
_entity_poly.pdbx_seq_one_letter_code
_entity_poly.pdbx_strand_id
1 'polypeptide(L)'
;MIICALLALVTTAACGGKKTTTVGGTSVTTSDDDKTTTVTGEGGSMTVGAGAVDASKLGAPLYPGATEDSGGGSMSLTTAEGTTASAVLKSTDPFEKVYDFYKAQMPAGSEKLKMSGEGSSTAMFQVGDSGSKETVVVSIAAKDGEPTSITINHTVKSDAAMASASP
;
A
#
# COMPACT_ATOMS: atom_id res chain seq x y z
N MET A 1 -23.90 -13.85 -43.27
CA MET A 1 -22.71 -13.40 -42.57
C MET A 1 -23.13 -12.16 -41.80
N ILE A 2 -23.54 -12.34 -40.53
CA ILE A 2 -24.10 -11.29 -39.69
C ILE A 2 -22.98 -10.90 -38.73
N ILE A 3 -22.40 -9.72 -38.90
CA ILE A 3 -21.40 -9.11 -38.03
C ILE A 3 -22.18 -8.52 -36.86
N CYS A 4 -22.24 -9.23 -35.73
CA CYS A 4 -22.66 -8.65 -34.46
C CYS A 4 -21.53 -7.73 -33.95
N ALA A 5 -21.69 -6.44 -34.16
CA ALA A 5 -20.90 -5.41 -33.52
C ALA A 5 -21.25 -5.43 -32.02
N LEU A 6 -20.35 -5.94 -31.18
CA LEU A 6 -20.41 -5.78 -29.73
C LEU A 6 -20.17 -4.29 -29.43
N LEU A 7 -21.27 -3.57 -29.23
CA LEU A 7 -21.24 -2.20 -28.71
C LEU A 7 -20.90 -2.31 -27.23
N ALA A 8 -19.64 -2.09 -26.87
CA ALA A 8 -19.23 -1.95 -25.47
C ALA A 8 -19.94 -0.70 -24.91
N LEU A 9 -20.93 -0.92 -24.04
CA LEU A 9 -21.65 0.15 -23.34
C LEU A 9 -20.70 0.82 -22.36
N VAL A 10 -20.14 1.95 -22.75
CA VAL A 10 -19.40 2.84 -21.85
C VAL A 10 -20.44 3.70 -21.14
N THR A 11 -20.73 3.40 -19.89
CA THR A 11 -21.58 4.24 -19.04
C THR A 11 -20.70 5.15 -18.21
N THR A 12 -20.77 6.46 -18.44
CA THR A 12 -20.17 7.47 -17.58
C THR A 12 -21.24 8.01 -16.63
N ALA A 13 -21.15 7.69 -15.35
CA ALA A 13 -21.99 8.30 -14.33
C ALA A 13 -21.17 9.36 -13.59
N ALA A 14 -21.51 10.63 -13.79
CA ALA A 14 -21.01 11.73 -12.99
C ALA A 14 -22.08 12.10 -11.96
N CYS A 15 -21.94 11.61 -10.74
CA CYS A 15 -22.80 12.00 -9.63
C CYS A 15 -21.90 12.45 -8.48
N GLY A 16 -21.87 13.77 -8.20
CA GLY A 16 -21.21 14.34 -7.05
C GLY A 16 -19.68 14.15 -7.04
N GLY A 17 -18.98 14.67 -8.05
CA GLY A 17 -17.56 14.90 -8.02
C GLY A 17 -16.64 13.69 -8.24
N LYS A 18 -17.11 12.46 -8.34
CA LYS A 18 -16.33 11.28 -8.74
C LYS A 18 -16.55 10.93 -10.19
N LYS A 19 -15.49 10.70 -10.95
CA LYS A 19 -15.56 10.23 -12.33
C LYS A 19 -15.44 8.70 -12.35
N THR A 20 -16.50 8.01 -12.79
CA THR A 20 -16.49 6.55 -12.93
C THR A 20 -16.69 6.17 -14.39
N THR A 21 -15.83 5.29 -14.89
CA THR A 21 -15.93 4.69 -16.22
C THR A 21 -15.98 3.18 -16.06
N THR A 22 -16.97 2.51 -16.67
CA THR A 22 -17.10 1.05 -16.62
C THR A 22 -16.97 0.46 -18.02
N VAL A 23 -16.11 -0.53 -18.17
CA VAL A 23 -15.88 -1.26 -19.42
C VAL A 23 -15.75 -2.76 -19.11
N GLY A 24 -16.61 -3.60 -19.69
CA GLY A 24 -16.48 -5.06 -19.58
C GLY A 24 -16.50 -5.60 -18.16
N GLY A 25 -17.29 -5.03 -17.23
CA GLY A 25 -17.35 -5.46 -15.83
C GLY A 25 -16.27 -4.87 -14.92
N THR A 26 -15.34 -4.10 -15.48
CA THR A 26 -14.34 -3.36 -14.71
C THR A 26 -14.71 -1.89 -14.58
N SER A 27 -14.73 -1.36 -13.36
CA SER A 27 -15.02 0.06 -13.07
C SER A 27 -13.75 0.76 -12.63
N VAL A 28 -13.48 1.92 -13.21
CA VAL A 28 -12.41 2.84 -12.79
C VAL A 28 -13.06 4.10 -12.25
N THR A 29 -12.78 4.43 -11.00
CA THR A 29 -13.31 5.62 -10.33
C THR A 29 -12.15 6.48 -9.87
N THR A 30 -12.13 7.74 -10.29
CA THR A 30 -11.18 8.76 -9.80
C THR A 30 -11.91 9.70 -8.85
N SER A 31 -11.27 10.05 -7.72
CA SER A 31 -11.80 11.00 -6.74
C SER A 31 -11.84 12.43 -7.30
N ASP A 32 -12.67 13.32 -6.70
CA ASP A 32 -12.87 14.70 -7.13
C ASP A 32 -11.62 15.55 -7.19
N ASP A 33 -10.71 15.29 -6.26
CA ASP A 33 -9.44 15.98 -6.15
C ASP A 33 -8.32 15.30 -6.99
N ASP A 34 -8.68 14.33 -7.82
CA ASP A 34 -7.78 13.50 -8.65
C ASP A 34 -6.65 12.82 -7.85
N LYS A 35 -6.79 12.73 -6.51
CA LYS A 35 -5.76 12.17 -5.63
C LYS A 35 -5.80 10.65 -5.53
N THR A 36 -6.97 10.05 -5.67
CA THR A 36 -7.11 8.59 -5.62
C THR A 36 -7.81 8.03 -6.85
N THR A 37 -7.35 6.87 -7.31
CA THR A 37 -8.00 6.10 -8.36
C THR A 37 -8.30 4.71 -7.83
N THR A 38 -9.56 4.28 -7.95
CA THR A 38 -10.01 2.93 -7.60
C THR A 38 -10.37 2.16 -8.85
N VAL A 39 -9.81 0.97 -9.00
CA VAL A 39 -10.15 0.00 -10.03
C VAL A 39 -10.85 -1.18 -9.37
N THR A 40 -12.07 -1.53 -9.80
CA THR A 40 -12.84 -2.65 -9.27
C THR A 40 -13.26 -3.57 -10.40
N GLY A 41 -13.06 -4.88 -10.22
CA GLY A 41 -13.45 -5.93 -11.16
C GLY A 41 -13.76 -7.23 -10.43
N GLU A 42 -14.02 -8.31 -11.17
CA GLU A 42 -14.35 -9.64 -10.60
C GLU A 42 -13.26 -10.20 -9.68
N GLY A 43 -11.97 -9.84 -9.90
CA GLY A 43 -10.85 -10.28 -9.09
C GLY A 43 -10.62 -9.50 -7.81
N GLY A 44 -11.35 -8.40 -7.57
CA GLY A 44 -11.18 -7.55 -6.40
C GLY A 44 -11.15 -6.06 -6.71
N SER A 45 -10.57 -5.28 -5.80
CA SER A 45 -10.45 -3.84 -5.97
C SER A 45 -9.04 -3.36 -5.57
N MET A 46 -8.56 -2.37 -6.30
CA MET A 46 -7.30 -1.67 -6.01
C MET A 46 -7.55 -0.17 -5.97
N THR A 47 -7.11 0.48 -4.91
CA THR A 47 -7.13 1.94 -4.77
C THR A 47 -5.69 2.42 -4.65
N VAL A 48 -5.33 3.43 -5.42
CA VAL A 48 -3.99 4.05 -5.38
C VAL A 48 -4.12 5.57 -5.27
N GLY A 49 -3.13 6.19 -4.68
CA GLY A 49 -3.03 7.65 -4.56
C GLY A 49 -2.87 8.13 -3.13
N ALA A 50 -2.76 9.44 -2.95
CA ALA A 50 -2.62 10.05 -1.64
C ALA A 50 -3.86 9.83 -0.78
N GLY A 51 -3.69 9.23 0.41
CA GLY A 51 -4.81 8.87 1.29
C GLY A 51 -5.61 7.63 0.86
N ALA A 52 -5.10 6.81 -0.08
CA ALA A 52 -5.76 5.56 -0.49
C ALA A 52 -5.85 4.53 0.65
N VAL A 53 -5.03 4.67 1.68
CA VAL A 53 -4.98 3.78 2.85
C VAL A 53 -5.17 4.58 4.12
N ASP A 54 -6.11 4.13 4.94
CA ASP A 54 -6.23 4.61 6.32
C ASP A 54 -5.04 4.13 7.15
N ALA A 55 -4.46 5.02 7.97
CA ALA A 55 -3.32 4.70 8.84
C ALA A 55 -3.58 3.48 9.75
N SER A 56 -4.82 3.28 10.20
CA SER A 56 -5.21 2.13 11.02
C SER A 56 -5.08 0.77 10.32
N LYS A 57 -5.03 0.77 8.98
CA LYS A 57 -4.87 -0.44 8.16
C LYS A 57 -3.42 -0.79 7.85
N LEU A 58 -2.47 0.01 8.29
CA LEU A 58 -1.05 -0.23 8.01
C LEU A 58 -0.37 -1.18 9.00
N GLY A 59 -1.03 -1.50 10.13
CA GLY A 59 -0.49 -2.41 11.13
C GLY A 59 0.78 -1.91 11.86
N ALA A 60 1.27 -0.74 11.50
CA ALA A 60 2.40 -0.05 12.14
C ALA A 60 2.08 1.44 12.24
N PRO A 61 2.62 2.15 13.26
CA PRO A 61 2.40 3.58 13.42
C PRO A 61 3.07 4.37 12.29
N LEU A 62 2.43 5.46 11.88
CA LEU A 62 3.06 6.44 11.01
C LEU A 62 4.15 7.22 11.78
N TYR A 63 5.26 7.49 11.12
CA TYR A 63 6.30 8.33 11.70
C TYR A 63 5.80 9.78 11.84
N PRO A 64 5.91 10.40 13.03
CA PRO A 64 5.45 11.77 13.24
C PRO A 64 6.12 12.76 12.28
N GLY A 65 5.33 13.57 11.60
CA GLY A 65 5.82 14.57 10.65
C GLY A 65 6.22 14.02 9.27
N ALA A 66 6.12 12.71 9.04
CA ALA A 66 6.28 12.18 7.69
C ALA A 66 5.07 12.55 6.81
N THR A 67 5.32 12.77 5.55
CA THR A 67 4.31 13.07 4.53
C THR A 67 4.28 11.96 3.48
N GLU A 68 3.12 11.70 2.89
CA GLU A 68 3.05 10.77 1.76
C GLU A 68 3.89 11.26 0.60
N ASP A 69 4.59 10.33 -0.05
CA ASP A 69 5.35 10.63 -1.25
C ASP A 69 4.40 10.95 -2.40
N SER A 70 4.53 12.13 -2.99
CA SER A 70 3.71 12.60 -4.11
C SER A 70 3.82 11.73 -5.37
N GLY A 71 4.85 10.90 -5.47
CA GLY A 71 5.08 10.01 -6.61
C GLY A 71 4.54 8.60 -6.45
N GLY A 72 4.13 8.17 -5.24
CA GLY A 72 3.72 6.80 -4.99
C GLY A 72 2.61 6.65 -3.96
N GLY A 73 2.46 7.62 -3.07
CA GLY A 73 1.38 7.71 -2.09
C GLY A 73 1.13 6.41 -1.34
N SER A 74 -0.13 6.04 -1.27
CA SER A 74 -0.59 4.80 -0.66
C SER A 74 -1.37 3.94 -1.65
N MET A 75 -1.44 2.65 -1.37
CA MET A 75 -2.16 1.66 -2.17
C MET A 75 -2.90 0.68 -1.26
N SER A 76 -4.14 0.40 -1.60
CA SER A 76 -4.92 -0.70 -1.00
C SER A 76 -5.36 -1.66 -2.10
N LEU A 77 -5.07 -2.95 -1.91
CA LEU A 77 -5.50 -4.04 -2.79
C LEU A 77 -6.33 -5.03 -1.98
N THR A 78 -7.52 -5.33 -2.44
CA THR A 78 -8.39 -6.36 -1.86
C THR A 78 -8.73 -7.39 -2.93
N THR A 79 -8.47 -8.66 -2.65
CA THR A 79 -8.76 -9.80 -3.51
C THR A 79 -9.45 -10.91 -2.70
N ALA A 80 -9.83 -12.00 -3.35
CA ALA A 80 -10.32 -13.20 -2.65
C ALA A 80 -9.26 -13.81 -1.69
N GLU A 81 -7.98 -13.58 -1.97
CA GLU A 81 -6.86 -14.11 -1.18
C GLU A 81 -6.56 -13.26 0.07
N GLY A 82 -7.04 -12.03 0.11
CA GLY A 82 -6.82 -11.14 1.25
C GLY A 82 -6.73 -9.67 0.87
N THR A 83 -6.16 -8.89 1.78
CA THR A 83 -5.98 -7.44 1.62
C THR A 83 -4.51 -7.10 1.83
N THR A 84 -3.97 -6.22 0.98
CA THR A 84 -2.67 -5.59 1.16
C THR A 84 -2.85 -4.08 1.20
N ALA A 85 -2.30 -3.45 2.22
CA ALA A 85 -2.22 -2.00 2.36
C ALA A 85 -0.75 -1.59 2.34
N SER A 86 -0.40 -0.55 1.59
CA SER A 86 0.95 -0.02 1.47
C SER A 86 0.93 1.50 1.53
N ALA A 87 1.90 2.07 2.22
CA ALA A 87 2.14 3.52 2.22
C ALA A 87 3.63 3.81 2.06
N VAL A 88 3.95 4.79 1.22
CA VAL A 88 5.29 5.33 1.05
C VAL A 88 5.31 6.75 1.58
N LEU A 89 6.15 6.97 2.58
CA LEU A 89 6.27 8.22 3.32
C LEU A 89 7.68 8.78 3.17
N LYS A 90 7.79 10.08 3.29
CA LYS A 90 9.07 10.83 3.33
C LYS A 90 9.17 11.62 4.61
N SER A 91 10.35 11.61 5.22
CA SER A 91 10.68 12.41 6.40
C SER A 91 11.97 13.21 6.15
N THR A 92 12.01 14.44 6.63
CA THR A 92 13.23 15.24 6.65
C THR A 92 14.16 14.88 7.82
N ASP A 93 13.69 14.06 8.74
CA ASP A 93 14.51 13.58 9.85
C ASP A 93 15.57 12.56 9.36
N PRO A 94 16.75 12.54 9.98
CA PRO A 94 17.80 11.60 9.62
C PRO A 94 17.41 10.14 9.91
N PHE A 95 18.03 9.21 9.17
CA PHE A 95 17.77 7.77 9.27
C PHE A 95 17.73 7.24 10.70
N GLU A 96 18.72 7.59 11.54
CA GLU A 96 18.80 7.05 12.91
C GLU A 96 17.61 7.45 13.78
N LYS A 97 17.10 8.67 13.62
CA LYS A 97 15.91 9.12 14.36
C LYS A 97 14.66 8.35 13.96
N VAL A 98 14.48 8.11 12.65
CA VAL A 98 13.36 7.32 12.12
C VAL A 98 13.50 5.86 12.54
N TYR A 99 14.70 5.30 12.45
CA TYR A 99 15.00 3.94 12.89
C TYR A 99 14.71 3.74 14.37
N ASP A 100 15.18 4.63 15.26
CA ASP A 100 14.97 4.52 16.70
C ASP A 100 13.47 4.58 17.07
N PHE A 101 12.68 5.39 16.35
CA PHE A 101 11.24 5.40 16.53
C PHE A 101 10.63 4.01 16.25
N TYR A 102 10.91 3.42 15.09
CA TYR A 102 10.35 2.10 14.76
C TYR A 102 10.91 1.00 15.64
N LYS A 103 12.17 1.07 16.05
CA LYS A 103 12.75 0.14 17.01
C LYS A 103 12.04 0.16 18.37
N ALA A 104 11.57 1.33 18.80
CA ALA A 104 10.81 1.47 20.04
C ALA A 104 9.33 1.07 19.90
N GLN A 105 8.74 1.23 18.72
CA GLN A 105 7.32 0.99 18.48
C GLN A 105 7.00 -0.43 18.00
N MET A 106 7.94 -1.08 17.31
CA MET A 106 7.75 -2.43 16.78
C MET A 106 8.06 -3.49 17.86
N PRO A 107 7.43 -4.68 17.82
CA PRO A 107 7.70 -5.76 18.75
C PRO A 107 9.17 -6.16 18.79
N ALA A 108 9.64 -6.58 19.96
CA ALA A 108 10.99 -7.11 20.11
C ALA A 108 11.22 -8.29 19.15
N GLY A 109 12.39 -8.32 18.48
CA GLY A 109 12.73 -9.35 17.48
C GLY A 109 12.16 -9.12 16.08
N SER A 110 11.40 -8.03 15.85
CA SER A 110 10.91 -7.67 14.53
C SER A 110 11.99 -7.12 13.60
N GLU A 111 13.07 -6.56 14.13
CA GLU A 111 14.22 -6.10 13.33
C GLU A 111 14.86 -7.28 12.58
N LYS A 112 14.88 -7.20 11.25
CA LYS A 112 15.44 -8.22 10.36
C LYS A 112 16.73 -7.76 9.71
N LEU A 113 16.89 -6.45 9.53
CA LEU A 113 18.05 -5.88 8.87
C LEU A 113 18.31 -4.46 9.40
N LYS A 114 19.58 -4.14 9.63
CA LYS A 114 20.10 -2.78 9.69
C LYS A 114 21.44 -2.76 8.99
N MET A 115 21.60 -1.92 8.00
CA MET A 115 22.83 -1.71 7.26
C MET A 115 23.08 -0.21 7.11
N SER A 116 24.33 0.19 7.30
CA SER A 116 24.78 1.55 7.03
C SER A 116 26.09 1.46 6.27
N GLY A 117 26.20 2.19 5.16
CA GLY A 117 27.37 2.25 4.32
C GLY A 117 27.62 3.68 3.87
N GLU A 118 28.66 3.88 3.03
CA GLU A 118 28.95 5.20 2.47
C GLU A 118 27.74 5.70 1.65
N GLY A 119 27.16 6.80 2.08
CA GLY A 119 26.07 7.49 1.38
C GLY A 119 24.68 6.85 1.48
N SER A 120 24.51 5.72 2.17
CA SER A 120 23.18 5.10 2.30
C SER A 120 23.02 4.29 3.58
N SER A 121 21.79 4.26 4.11
CA SER A 121 21.41 3.44 5.26
C SER A 121 20.05 2.79 5.00
N THR A 122 19.88 1.56 5.48
CA THR A 122 18.62 0.81 5.34
C THR A 122 18.35 0.01 6.60
N ALA A 123 17.08 -0.05 7.01
CA ALA A 123 16.59 -0.94 8.05
C ALA A 123 15.27 -1.57 7.64
N MET A 124 14.99 -2.76 8.18
CA MET A 124 13.73 -3.47 7.97
C MET A 124 13.26 -4.10 9.26
N PHE A 125 12.00 -3.86 9.57
CA PHE A 125 11.26 -4.51 10.65
C PHE A 125 10.15 -5.35 10.03
N GLN A 126 9.93 -6.56 10.55
CA GLN A 126 8.89 -7.46 10.09
C GLN A 126 8.23 -8.17 11.26
N VAL A 127 6.91 -8.12 11.29
CA VAL A 127 6.04 -8.89 12.18
C VAL A 127 5.27 -9.89 11.34
N GLY A 128 5.20 -11.14 11.79
CA GLY A 128 4.70 -12.24 10.98
C GLY A 128 5.70 -12.71 9.92
N ASP A 129 5.42 -13.84 9.31
CA ASP A 129 6.19 -14.45 8.23
C ASP A 129 5.28 -14.83 7.04
N SER A 130 5.82 -15.51 6.03
CA SER A 130 5.06 -15.91 4.85
C SER A 130 3.92 -16.88 5.15
N GLY A 131 3.97 -17.62 6.28
CA GLY A 131 2.92 -18.53 6.75
C GLY A 131 1.87 -17.84 7.62
N SER A 132 2.15 -16.64 8.14
CA SER A 132 1.23 -15.93 9.03
C SER A 132 0.00 -15.40 8.30
N LYS A 133 -1.13 -15.33 9.01
CA LYS A 133 -2.35 -14.69 8.51
C LYS A 133 -2.15 -13.20 8.28
N GLU A 134 -1.31 -12.57 9.09
CA GLU A 134 -1.02 -11.14 9.06
C GLU A 134 0.49 -10.93 9.02
N THR A 135 0.94 -10.04 8.15
CA THR A 135 2.35 -9.67 8.01
C THR A 135 2.46 -8.17 7.87
N VAL A 136 3.29 -7.55 8.70
CA VAL A 136 3.62 -6.13 8.64
C VAL A 136 5.10 -5.99 8.36
N VAL A 137 5.46 -5.20 7.35
CA VAL A 137 6.85 -4.87 7.02
C VAL A 137 7.02 -3.36 7.01
N VAL A 138 7.98 -2.86 7.77
CA VAL A 138 8.41 -1.47 7.73
C VAL A 138 9.85 -1.44 7.20
N SER A 139 10.04 -0.77 6.07
CA SER A 139 11.36 -0.55 5.47
C SER A 139 11.71 0.93 5.55
N ILE A 140 12.92 1.23 6.02
CA ILE A 140 13.46 2.58 6.15
C ILE A 140 14.69 2.65 5.27
N ALA A 141 14.76 3.65 4.41
CA ALA A 141 15.91 3.88 3.55
C ALA A 141 16.27 5.37 3.53
N ALA A 142 17.54 5.67 3.65
CA ALA A 142 18.07 7.01 3.50
C ALA A 142 19.27 6.99 2.55
N LYS A 143 19.42 8.06 1.80
CA LYS A 143 20.56 8.32 0.95
C LYS A 143 21.00 9.77 1.18
N ASP A 144 22.30 10.02 1.11
CA ASP A 144 22.87 11.34 1.34
C ASP A 144 22.23 12.40 0.44
N GLY A 145 21.73 13.47 1.06
CA GLY A 145 21.07 14.58 0.36
C GLY A 145 19.60 14.32 0.00
N GLU A 146 19.03 13.16 0.33
CA GLU A 146 17.63 12.83 0.08
C GLU A 146 16.85 12.69 1.39
N PRO A 147 15.53 12.96 1.41
CA PRO A 147 14.68 12.66 2.55
C PRO A 147 14.67 11.17 2.88
N THR A 148 14.59 10.83 4.15
CA THR A 148 14.42 9.45 4.61
C THR A 148 13.10 8.90 4.10
N SER A 149 13.14 7.80 3.36
CA SER A 149 11.97 7.08 2.85
C SER A 149 11.53 6.00 3.83
N ILE A 150 10.23 5.90 4.07
CA ILE A 150 9.62 4.92 4.94
C ILE A 150 8.54 4.21 4.13
N THR A 151 8.65 2.90 3.98
CA THR A 151 7.61 2.10 3.33
C THR A 151 7.00 1.16 4.35
N ILE A 152 5.69 1.23 4.50
CA ILE A 152 4.93 0.32 5.37
C ILE A 152 4.07 -0.55 4.47
N ASN A 153 4.18 -1.87 4.62
CA ASN A 153 3.33 -2.84 3.96
C ASN A 153 2.64 -3.71 5.00
N HIS A 154 1.34 -3.84 4.88
CA HIS A 154 0.52 -4.69 5.72
C HIS A 154 -0.29 -5.63 4.83
N THR A 155 -0.14 -6.93 5.05
CA THR A 155 -0.87 -7.97 4.33
C THR A 155 -1.67 -8.81 5.31
N VAL A 156 -2.96 -8.97 5.02
CA VAL A 156 -3.86 -9.87 5.76
C VAL A 156 -4.41 -10.89 4.78
N LYS A 157 -4.10 -12.16 4.98
CA LYS A 157 -4.61 -13.26 4.17
C LYS A 157 -6.05 -13.61 4.56
N SER A 158 -6.87 -13.99 3.58
CA SER A 158 -8.19 -14.56 3.84
C SER A 158 -8.08 -15.95 4.47
N ASP A 159 -9.14 -16.39 5.14
CA ASP A 159 -9.18 -17.74 5.71
C ASP A 159 -9.09 -18.83 4.62
N ALA A 160 -9.62 -18.56 3.41
CA ALA A 160 -9.50 -19.44 2.26
C ALA A 160 -8.04 -19.59 1.78
N ALA A 161 -7.30 -18.48 1.73
CA ALA A 161 -5.88 -18.50 1.36
C ALA A 161 -5.04 -19.25 2.41
N MET A 162 -5.37 -19.13 3.69
CA MET A 162 -4.71 -19.87 4.77
C MET A 162 -4.98 -21.38 4.69
N ALA A 163 -6.21 -21.78 4.36
CA ALA A 163 -6.58 -23.18 4.22
C ALA A 163 -5.87 -23.88 3.05
N SER A 164 -5.63 -23.16 1.95
CA SER A 164 -4.93 -23.69 0.77
C SER A 164 -3.40 -23.79 0.94
N ALA A 165 -2.83 -23.12 1.93
CA ALA A 165 -1.39 -23.11 2.23
C ALA A 165 -0.97 -24.17 3.26
N SER A 166 -1.92 -24.94 3.83
CA SER A 166 -1.60 -26.07 4.73
C SER A 166 -1.14 -27.28 3.91
N PRO A 167 0.00 -27.91 4.23
CA PRO A 167 0.53 -29.07 3.52
C PRO A 167 -0.35 -30.33 3.66
#